data_07dcc0e5e68d7dc7102b8ec28048a140
#
_entry.id   07dcc0e5e68d7dc7102b8ec28048a140
#
_cell.length_a   1.000
_cell.length_b   1.000
_cell.length_c   1.000
_cell.angle_alpha   90.00
_cell.angle_beta   90.00
_cell.angle_gamma   90.00
#
_symmetry.space_group_name_H-M   'P 1'
#
loop_
_entity.id
_entity.type
_entity.pdbx_description
1 polymer ?
#
loop_
_entity_poly.entity_id
_entity_poly.type
_entity_poly.pdbx_seq_one_letter_code
_entity_poly.pdbx_strand_id
1 'polypeptide(L)'
;MKTSITPGEILLKEYLKPLEISQNAMARAVGVPPRAINEIVLGKRAITPPMSIRFGAFFDQSETFWHGIQVECDFRSLAKEKKSLTKGITPA
;
A
#
# COMPACT_ATOMS: atom_id res chain seq x y z
N MET A 1 11.06 17.08 5.18
CA MET A 1 11.43 15.90 4.39
C MET A 1 10.65 14.67 4.83
N LYS A 2 10.16 13.91 3.89
CA LYS A 2 9.41 12.70 4.19
C LYS A 2 10.34 11.61 4.68
N THR A 3 10.02 11.02 5.82
CA THR A 3 10.84 9.96 6.40
C THR A 3 10.33 8.57 6.06
N SER A 4 9.11 8.47 5.53
CA SER A 4 8.51 7.19 5.15
C SER A 4 7.77 7.30 3.84
N ILE A 5 7.77 6.23 3.08
CA ILE A 5 7.08 6.12 1.81
C ILE A 5 5.85 5.24 2.03
N THR A 6 4.70 5.65 1.49
CA THR A 6 3.47 4.87 1.60
C THR A 6 3.30 3.99 0.37
N PRO A 7 2.54 2.89 0.50
CA PRO A 7 2.23 2.06 -0.67
C PRO A 7 1.54 2.85 -1.79
N GLY A 8 0.71 3.84 -1.42
CA GLY A 8 0.04 4.68 -2.41
C GLY A 8 0.99 5.53 -3.22
N GLU A 9 2.08 6.01 -2.59
CA GLU A 9 3.10 6.75 -3.32
C GLU A 9 3.83 5.86 -4.32
N ILE A 10 4.13 4.64 -3.92
CA ILE A 10 4.77 3.67 -4.82
C ILE A 10 3.85 3.39 -6.00
N LEU A 11 2.56 3.16 -5.73
CA LEU A 11 1.58 2.93 -6.78
C LEU A 11 1.53 4.08 -7.76
N LEU A 12 1.45 5.30 -7.25
CA LEU A 12 1.34 6.49 -8.10
C LEU A 12 2.62 6.74 -8.90
N LYS A 13 3.76 6.81 -8.21
CA LYS A 13 5.01 7.27 -8.80
C LYS A 13 5.73 6.21 -9.62
N GLU A 14 5.65 4.95 -9.20
CA GLU A 14 6.40 3.88 -9.85
C GLU A 14 5.58 3.10 -10.87
N TYR A 15 4.26 3.22 -10.83
CA TYR A 15 3.36 2.45 -11.70
C TYR A 15 2.42 3.29 -12.52
N LEU A 16 1.54 4.06 -11.87
CA LEU A 16 0.53 4.80 -12.61
C LEU A 16 1.12 5.87 -13.53
N LYS A 17 2.04 6.69 -13.01
CA LYS A 17 2.65 7.74 -13.83
C LYS A 17 3.51 7.19 -14.95
N PRO A 18 4.47 6.29 -14.68
CA PRO A 18 5.29 5.74 -15.77
C PRO A 18 4.49 5.01 -16.85
N LEU A 19 3.43 4.32 -16.45
CA LEU A 19 2.59 3.57 -17.39
C LEU A 19 1.48 4.42 -18.00
N GLU A 20 1.36 5.68 -17.59
CA GLU A 20 0.34 6.60 -18.07
C GLU A 20 -1.07 6.06 -17.85
N ILE A 21 -1.30 5.48 -16.68
CA ILE A 21 -2.60 4.93 -16.29
C ILE A 21 -3.24 5.90 -15.29
N SER A 22 -4.45 6.35 -15.58
CA SER A 22 -5.18 7.20 -14.64
C SER A 22 -5.73 6.36 -13.48
N GLN A 23 -5.98 7.02 -12.34
CA GLN A 23 -6.59 6.35 -11.20
C GLN A 23 -7.96 5.76 -11.56
N ASN A 24 -8.73 6.50 -12.35
CA ASN A 24 -10.06 6.03 -12.80
C ASN A 24 -9.95 4.80 -13.70
N ALA A 25 -8.97 4.79 -14.61
CA ALA A 25 -8.77 3.65 -15.49
C ALA A 25 -8.36 2.40 -14.70
N MET A 26 -7.46 2.56 -13.71
CA MET A 26 -7.06 1.45 -12.87
C MET A 26 -8.23 0.92 -12.06
N ALA A 27 -9.02 1.83 -11.48
CA ALA A 27 -10.18 1.43 -10.67
C ALA A 27 -11.15 0.56 -11.49
N ARG A 28 -11.43 0.97 -12.72
CA ARG A 28 -12.28 0.18 -13.62
C ARG A 28 -11.66 -1.18 -13.92
N ALA A 29 -10.36 -1.19 -14.20
CA ALA A 29 -9.65 -2.43 -14.55
C ALA A 29 -9.64 -3.44 -13.42
N VAL A 30 -9.49 -2.99 -12.17
CA VAL A 30 -9.45 -3.89 -11.02
C VAL A 30 -10.80 -4.08 -10.35
N GLY A 31 -11.84 -3.40 -10.85
CA GLY A 31 -13.21 -3.62 -10.38
C GLY A 31 -13.53 -2.99 -9.03
N VAL A 32 -12.98 -1.81 -8.74
CA VAL A 32 -13.27 -1.11 -7.49
C VAL A 32 -13.70 0.34 -7.81
N PRO A 33 -14.36 1.02 -6.87
CA PRO A 33 -14.71 2.43 -7.08
C PRO A 33 -13.44 3.29 -7.21
N PRO A 34 -13.46 4.33 -8.05
CA PRO A 34 -12.32 5.25 -8.17
C PRO A 34 -11.87 5.83 -6.84
N ARG A 35 -12.80 6.05 -5.92
CA ARG A 35 -12.51 6.55 -4.59
C ARG A 35 -11.55 5.64 -3.82
N ALA A 36 -11.67 4.31 -4.00
CA ALA A 36 -10.79 3.36 -3.33
C ALA A 36 -9.34 3.55 -3.77
N ILE A 37 -9.10 3.70 -5.07
CA ILE A 37 -7.76 3.94 -5.60
C ILE A 37 -7.23 5.29 -5.12
N ASN A 38 -8.08 6.33 -5.17
CA ASN A 38 -7.68 7.66 -4.74
C ASN A 38 -7.26 7.68 -3.25
N GLU A 39 -8.03 7.02 -2.40
CA GLU A 39 -7.71 6.96 -0.97
C GLU A 39 -6.41 6.21 -0.70
N ILE A 40 -6.14 5.16 -1.46
CA ILE A 40 -4.86 4.43 -1.35
C ILE A 40 -3.71 5.34 -1.75
N VAL A 41 -3.85 6.05 -2.88
CA VAL A 41 -2.83 6.99 -3.36
C VAL A 41 -2.54 8.07 -2.32
N LEU A 42 -3.57 8.56 -1.66
CA LEU A 42 -3.43 9.61 -0.63
C LEU A 42 -2.95 9.10 0.73
N GLY A 43 -2.79 7.80 0.87
CA GLY A 43 -2.35 7.20 2.13
C GLY A 43 -3.46 7.10 3.18
N LYS A 44 -4.72 7.26 2.77
CA LYS A 44 -5.87 7.21 3.67
C LYS A 44 -6.49 5.82 3.79
N ARG A 45 -6.09 4.90 2.93
CA ARG A 45 -6.62 3.54 2.91
C ARG A 45 -5.48 2.57 2.71
N ALA A 46 -5.42 1.53 3.55
CA ALA A 46 -4.42 0.49 3.44
C ALA A 46 -4.75 -0.47 2.29
N ILE A 47 -3.73 -1.13 1.76
CA ILE A 47 -3.91 -2.17 0.75
C ILE A 47 -4.17 -3.48 1.49
N THR A 48 -5.42 -3.93 1.46
CA THR A 48 -5.85 -5.18 2.09
C THR A 48 -5.49 -6.38 1.21
N PRO A 49 -5.53 -7.61 1.75
CA PRO A 49 -5.30 -8.79 0.91
C PRO A 49 -6.18 -8.87 -0.35
N PRO A 50 -7.51 -8.62 -0.27
CA PRO A 50 -8.31 -8.63 -1.50
C PRO A 50 -7.85 -7.60 -2.52
N MET A 51 -7.47 -6.40 -2.07
CA MET A 51 -6.98 -5.36 -2.97
C MET A 51 -5.64 -5.76 -3.59
N SER A 52 -4.76 -6.39 -2.79
CA SER A 52 -3.46 -6.87 -3.26
C SER A 52 -3.61 -7.91 -4.36
N ILE A 53 -4.59 -8.80 -4.23
CA ILE A 53 -4.89 -9.81 -5.26
C ILE A 53 -5.30 -9.11 -6.56
N ARG A 54 -6.17 -8.12 -6.47
CA ARG A 54 -6.63 -7.36 -7.64
C ARG A 54 -5.48 -6.62 -8.32
N PHE A 55 -4.64 -5.96 -7.55
CA PHE A 55 -3.48 -5.24 -8.08
C PHE A 55 -2.48 -6.19 -8.71
N GLY A 56 -2.23 -7.32 -8.06
CA GLY A 56 -1.31 -8.33 -8.60
C GLY A 56 -1.78 -8.84 -9.95
N ALA A 57 -3.07 -9.10 -10.09
CA ALA A 57 -3.63 -9.54 -11.36
C ALA A 57 -3.47 -8.47 -12.44
N PHE A 58 -3.69 -7.21 -12.09
CA PHE A 58 -3.60 -6.09 -13.04
C PHE A 58 -2.17 -5.86 -13.52
N PHE A 59 -1.20 -5.92 -12.62
CA PHE A 59 0.21 -5.67 -12.95
C PHE A 59 0.99 -6.95 -13.27
N ASP A 60 0.31 -8.10 -13.33
CA ASP A 60 0.94 -9.40 -13.57
C ASP A 60 2.04 -9.69 -12.54
N GLN A 61 1.68 -9.56 -11.28
CA GLN A 61 2.57 -9.76 -10.13
C GLN A 61 1.95 -10.77 -9.17
N SER A 62 2.74 -11.21 -8.18
CA SER A 62 2.25 -12.06 -7.12
C SER A 62 1.07 -11.41 -6.40
N GLU A 63 0.10 -12.20 -5.99
CA GLU A 63 -1.07 -11.70 -5.27
C GLU A 63 -0.71 -11.09 -3.92
N THR A 64 0.47 -11.42 -3.36
CA THR A 64 0.92 -10.89 -2.08
C THR A 64 1.83 -9.67 -2.19
N PHE A 65 2.22 -9.30 -3.40
CA PHE A 65 3.21 -8.25 -3.62
C PHE A 65 2.82 -6.92 -2.93
N TRP A 66 1.63 -6.42 -3.22
CA TRP A 66 1.19 -5.12 -2.70
C TRP A 66 0.90 -5.15 -1.21
N HIS A 67 0.33 -6.24 -0.72
CA HIS A 67 0.11 -6.38 0.71
C HIS A 67 1.44 -6.48 1.46
N GLY A 68 2.44 -7.10 0.86
CA GLY A 68 3.78 -7.16 1.41
C GLY A 68 4.39 -5.76 1.58
N ILE A 69 4.20 -4.89 0.58
CA ILE A 69 4.65 -3.50 0.67
C ILE A 69 3.92 -2.77 1.80
N GLN A 70 2.61 -3.00 1.92
CA GLN A 70 1.80 -2.39 2.98
C GLN A 70 2.33 -2.80 4.36
N VAL A 71 2.57 -4.09 4.56
CA VAL A 71 3.08 -4.60 5.83
C VAL A 71 4.43 -3.95 6.17
N GLU A 72 5.33 -3.89 5.20
CA GLU A 72 6.64 -3.28 5.42
C GLU A 72 6.53 -1.80 5.79
N CYS A 73 5.68 -1.07 5.08
CA CYS A 73 5.46 0.34 5.38
C CYS A 73 4.86 0.54 6.77
N ASP A 74 3.93 -0.35 7.17
CA ASP A 74 3.31 -0.28 8.49
C ASP A 74 4.35 -0.47 9.59
N PHE A 75 5.23 -1.46 9.46
CA PHE A 75 6.29 -1.67 10.45
C PHE A 75 7.27 -0.50 10.48
N ARG A 76 7.61 0.03 9.31
CA ARG A 76 8.53 1.17 9.22
C ARG A 76 7.93 2.41 9.89
N SER A 77 6.64 2.62 9.74
CA SER A 77 5.97 3.77 10.37
C SER A 77 5.92 3.65 11.89
N LEU A 78 6.01 2.43 12.43
CA LEU A 78 5.98 2.18 13.86
C LEU A 78 7.38 2.07 14.48
N ALA A 79 8.44 2.25 13.69
CA ALA A 79 9.80 2.05 14.17
C ALA A 79 10.13 2.89 15.41
N LYS A 80 9.64 4.14 15.45
CA LYS A 80 9.88 5.03 16.59
C LYS A 80 9.10 4.62 17.83
N GLU A 81 8.02 3.89 17.66
CA GLU A 81 7.13 3.46 18.74
C GLU A 81 7.46 2.08 19.26
N LYS A 82 8.45 1.41 18.67
CA LYS A 82 8.79 0.04 19.03
C LYS A 82 9.09 -0.12 20.51
N LYS A 83 9.89 0.77 21.08
CA LYS A 83 10.24 0.70 22.51
C LYS A 83 9.02 0.86 23.39
N SER A 84 8.14 1.79 23.01
CA SER A 84 6.91 2.06 23.74
C SER A 84 5.99 0.84 23.71
N LEU A 85 5.86 0.23 22.54
CA LEU A 85 4.98 -0.92 22.34
C LEU A 85 5.47 -2.17 23.08
N THR A 86 6.78 -2.31 23.27
CA THR A 86 7.36 -3.49 23.91
C THR A 86 7.65 -3.28 25.39
N LYS A 87 7.45 -2.06 25.89
CA LYS A 87 7.70 -1.74 27.29
C LYS A 87 6.89 -2.63 28.21
N GLY A 88 7.55 -3.24 29.18
CA GLY A 88 6.88 -4.13 30.15
C GLY A 88 6.64 -5.54 29.66
N ILE A 89 7.00 -5.86 28.41
CA ILE A 89 6.85 -7.20 27.88
C ILE A 89 8.13 -8.00 28.19
N THR A 90 7.96 -9.09 28.91
CA THR A 90 9.05 -10.01 29.21
C THR A 90 8.92 -11.24 28.31
N PRO A 91 9.98 -11.63 27.59
CA PRO A 91 9.91 -12.82 26.75
C PRO A 91 9.52 -14.07 27.54
N ALA A 92 8.75 -14.94 26.94
CA ALA A 92 8.27 -16.18 27.54
C ALA A 92 9.41 -17.18 27.78
#